data_0a11c575f74039c70457af676eccc31d
#
_entry.id   0a11c575f74039c70457af676eccc31d
#
_cell.length_a   1.000
_cell.length_b   1.000
_cell.length_c   1.000
_cell.angle_alpha   90.00
_cell.angle_beta   90.00
_cell.angle_gamma   90.00
#
_symmetry.space_group_name_H-M   'P 1'
#
loop_
_entity.id
_entity.type
_entity.pdbx_description
1 polymer ?
#
loop_
_entity_poly.entity_id
_entity_poly.type
_entity_poly.pdbx_seq_one_letter_code
_entity_poly.pdbx_strand_id
1 'polypeptide(L)'
;MTPASALEIAQALVRIPSVNPDYDAASAGEGAVVAWLESWGRANGFHVTRQAVLPGRGNLFLQLRNGADHPHFMLNGHTDTVGVGGMKIPPFGGEVRDGKLWGRGASDMKGPLACMLAAALRLKNAPFSWRGTLTVACMADEEFRFRGV
;
A
#
# COMPACT_ATOMS: atom_id res chain seq x y z
N MET A 1 -2.16 -6.64 -20.25
CA MET A 1 -1.65 -5.40 -19.62
C MET A 1 -0.26 -5.68 -19.07
N THR A 2 0.71 -4.81 -19.35
CA THR A 2 2.03 -4.89 -18.73
C THR A 2 1.85 -4.67 -17.23
N PRO A 3 2.42 -5.51 -16.34
CA PRO A 3 2.33 -5.29 -14.90
C PRO A 3 2.91 -3.91 -14.56
N ALA A 4 2.22 -3.16 -13.72
CA ALA A 4 2.72 -1.88 -13.25
C ALA A 4 4.04 -2.08 -12.48
N SER A 5 5.03 -1.26 -12.77
CA SER A 5 6.29 -1.26 -12.05
C SER A 5 6.12 -0.78 -10.61
N ALA A 6 7.04 -1.15 -9.72
CA ALA A 6 7.03 -0.66 -8.35
C ALA A 6 7.05 0.88 -8.30
N LEU A 7 7.75 1.53 -9.23
CA LEU A 7 7.81 2.99 -9.31
C LEU A 7 6.45 3.61 -9.66
N GLU A 8 5.75 3.07 -10.66
CA GLU A 8 4.42 3.56 -11.05
C GLU A 8 3.40 3.42 -9.92
N ILE A 9 3.43 2.27 -9.22
CA ILE A 9 2.58 2.03 -8.03
C ILE A 9 2.95 3.04 -6.93
N ALA A 10 4.23 3.21 -6.64
CA ALA A 10 4.69 4.14 -5.60
C ALA A 10 4.30 5.58 -5.91
N GLN A 11 4.46 6.04 -7.16
CA GLN A 11 4.03 7.37 -7.59
C GLN A 11 2.52 7.58 -7.41
N ALA A 12 1.71 6.58 -7.79
CA ALA A 12 0.27 6.64 -7.61
C ALA A 12 -0.10 6.76 -6.12
N LEU A 13 0.52 5.94 -5.26
CA LEU A 13 0.26 5.96 -3.82
C LEU A 13 0.71 7.28 -3.17
N VAL A 14 1.89 7.81 -3.53
CA VAL A 14 2.40 9.07 -2.97
C VAL A 14 1.49 10.24 -3.32
N ARG A 15 0.91 10.27 -4.52
CA ARG A 15 -0.01 11.31 -4.97
C ARG A 15 -1.36 11.33 -4.24
N ILE A 16 -1.70 10.28 -3.52
CA ILE A 16 -2.93 10.21 -2.71
C ILE A 16 -2.59 10.58 -1.27
N PRO A 17 -3.09 11.70 -0.73
CA PRO A 17 -2.90 12.05 0.68
C PRO A 17 -3.44 10.97 1.61
N SER A 18 -2.69 10.64 2.66
CA SER A 18 -3.11 9.70 3.70
C SER A 18 -2.49 10.03 5.06
N VAL A 19 -2.35 11.32 5.34
CA VAL A 19 -1.88 11.77 6.66
C VAL A 19 -2.81 11.22 7.73
N ASN A 20 -2.24 10.63 8.79
CA ASN A 20 -3.03 10.13 9.90
C ASN A 20 -3.75 11.29 10.59
N PRO A 21 -5.08 11.21 10.82
CA PRO A 21 -5.85 12.29 11.43
C PRO A 21 -5.38 12.71 12.84
N ASP A 22 -4.68 11.85 13.54
CA ASP A 22 -4.07 12.20 14.83
C ASP A 22 -2.89 13.17 14.68
N TYR A 23 -2.30 13.33 13.47
CA TYR A 23 -1.31 14.39 13.15
C TYR A 23 -1.95 15.63 12.51
N ASP A 24 -3.06 15.47 11.81
CA ASP A 24 -3.77 16.56 11.14
C ASP A 24 -5.27 16.23 11.14
N ALA A 25 -6.01 16.88 12.02
CA ALA A 25 -7.46 16.68 12.19
C ALA A 25 -8.28 17.03 10.93
N ALA A 26 -7.72 17.78 9.99
CA ALA A 26 -8.35 18.07 8.69
C ALA A 26 -8.12 16.93 7.66
N SER A 27 -7.25 15.99 7.96
CA SER A 27 -6.98 14.85 7.07
C SER A 27 -8.14 13.86 7.07
N ALA A 28 -8.47 13.37 5.88
CA ALA A 28 -9.43 12.26 5.71
C ALA A 28 -8.83 10.88 6.03
N GLY A 29 -7.55 10.82 6.41
CA GLY A 29 -6.83 9.57 6.65
C GLY A 29 -6.56 8.76 5.39
N GLU A 30 -6.37 7.46 5.56
CA GLU A 30 -5.94 6.54 4.51
C GLU A 30 -7.06 5.97 3.62
N GLY A 31 -8.30 6.38 3.80
CA GLY A 31 -9.44 5.82 3.08
C GLY A 31 -9.30 5.85 1.55
N ALA A 32 -8.75 6.94 1.00
CA ALA A 32 -8.53 7.09 -0.45
C ALA A 32 -7.43 6.15 -0.97
N VAL A 33 -6.34 5.99 -0.22
CA VAL A 33 -5.26 5.04 -0.55
C VAL A 33 -5.79 3.61 -0.53
N VAL A 34 -6.57 3.26 0.49
CA VAL A 34 -7.18 1.93 0.62
C VAL A 34 -8.14 1.65 -0.55
N ALA A 35 -8.96 2.63 -0.95
CA ALA A 35 -9.86 2.50 -2.10
C ALA A 35 -9.08 2.28 -3.42
N TRP A 36 -7.99 3.01 -3.62
CA TRP A 36 -7.11 2.83 -4.78
C TRP A 36 -6.49 1.43 -4.79
N LEU A 37 -5.93 1.00 -3.65
CA LEU A 37 -5.32 -0.33 -3.50
C LEU A 37 -6.32 -1.46 -3.75
N GLU A 38 -7.55 -1.32 -3.27
CA GLU A 38 -8.61 -2.29 -3.53
C GLU A 38 -8.92 -2.40 -5.02
N SER A 39 -9.12 -1.26 -5.70
CA SER A 39 -9.39 -1.22 -7.13
C SER A 39 -8.25 -1.83 -7.94
N TRP A 40 -7.02 -1.45 -7.61
CA TRP A 40 -5.81 -1.97 -8.23
C TRP A 40 -5.66 -3.49 -8.00
N GLY A 41 -5.88 -3.94 -6.77
CA GLY A 41 -5.79 -5.36 -6.41
C GLY A 41 -6.79 -6.22 -7.18
N ARG A 42 -8.06 -5.79 -7.23
CA ARG A 42 -9.11 -6.49 -7.99
C ARG A 42 -8.80 -6.54 -9.47
N ALA A 43 -8.36 -5.42 -10.06
CA ALA A 43 -7.99 -5.34 -11.48
C ALA A 43 -6.81 -6.25 -11.83
N ASN A 44 -5.92 -6.53 -10.88
CA ASN A 44 -4.78 -7.42 -11.03
C ASN A 44 -5.05 -8.85 -10.55
N GLY A 45 -6.31 -9.17 -10.21
CA GLY A 45 -6.76 -10.54 -9.89
C GLY A 45 -6.34 -11.03 -8.51
N PHE A 46 -6.16 -10.11 -7.55
CA PHE A 46 -6.04 -10.46 -6.14
C PHE A 46 -7.43 -10.71 -5.53
N HIS A 47 -7.50 -11.63 -4.59
CA HIS A 47 -8.61 -11.68 -3.65
C HIS A 47 -8.42 -10.56 -2.64
N VAL A 48 -9.42 -9.68 -2.51
CA VAL A 48 -9.29 -8.46 -1.68
C VAL A 48 -10.32 -8.49 -0.56
N THR A 49 -9.85 -8.33 0.68
CA THR A 49 -10.68 -8.29 1.89
C THR A 49 -10.39 -7.01 2.66
N ARG A 50 -11.42 -6.33 3.14
CA ARG A 50 -11.32 -5.21 4.08
C ARG A 50 -11.62 -5.66 5.51
N GLN A 51 -10.91 -5.06 6.47
CA GLN A 51 -11.19 -5.17 7.89
C GLN A 51 -11.38 -3.77 8.46
N ALA A 52 -12.55 -3.47 8.99
CA ALA A 52 -12.80 -2.19 9.66
C ALA A 52 -11.98 -2.12 10.96
N VAL A 53 -11.30 -0.98 11.17
CA VAL A 53 -10.50 -0.71 12.37
C VAL A 53 -11.05 0.50 13.11
N LEU A 54 -11.33 1.58 12.38
CA LEU A 54 -11.85 2.84 12.88
C LEU A 54 -12.96 3.34 11.93
N PRO A 55 -13.81 4.27 12.34
CA PRO A 55 -14.77 4.89 11.43
C PRO A 55 -14.10 5.42 10.16
N GLY A 56 -14.49 4.88 9.00
CA GLY A 56 -13.93 5.25 7.70
C GLY A 56 -12.50 4.78 7.40
N ARG A 57 -11.84 4.11 8.35
CA ARG A 57 -10.44 3.64 8.24
C ARG A 57 -10.36 2.13 8.49
N GLY A 58 -9.52 1.44 7.78
CA GLY A 58 -9.39 -0.01 7.95
C GLY A 58 -8.25 -0.63 7.18
N ASN A 59 -7.96 -1.85 7.55
CA ASN A 59 -6.96 -2.67 6.89
C ASN A 59 -7.48 -3.22 5.56
N LEU A 60 -6.56 -3.44 4.63
CA LEU A 60 -6.82 -4.11 3.37
C LEU A 60 -5.85 -5.28 3.20
N PHE A 61 -6.37 -6.44 2.83
CA PHE A 61 -5.59 -7.63 2.54
C PHE A 61 -5.73 -7.99 1.06
N LEU A 62 -4.61 -8.05 0.36
CA LEU A 62 -4.55 -8.50 -1.03
C LEU A 62 -3.89 -9.88 -1.06
N GLN A 63 -4.63 -10.90 -1.46
CA GLN A 63 -4.19 -12.28 -1.42
C GLN A 63 -4.08 -12.90 -2.80
N LEU A 64 -2.99 -13.64 -2.99
CA LEU A 64 -2.82 -14.60 -4.08
C LEU A 64 -2.82 -16.01 -3.48
N ARG A 65 -3.57 -16.91 -4.10
CA ARG A 65 -3.59 -18.32 -3.73
C ARG A 65 -3.24 -19.18 -4.94
N ASN A 66 -2.41 -20.18 -4.74
CA ASN A 66 -2.07 -21.13 -5.77
C ASN A 66 -1.90 -22.56 -5.18
N GLY A 67 -2.84 -23.42 -5.51
CA GLY A 67 -2.86 -24.83 -5.07
C GLY A 67 -3.25 -24.98 -3.61
N ALA A 68 -2.32 -25.34 -2.74
CA ALA A 68 -2.58 -25.66 -1.34
C ALA A 68 -2.75 -24.42 -0.47
N ASP A 69 -3.40 -24.57 0.68
CA ASP A 69 -3.56 -23.49 1.66
C ASP A 69 -2.24 -23.12 2.36
N HIS A 70 -1.26 -24.00 2.38
CA HIS A 70 0.04 -23.80 3.02
C HIS A 70 1.20 -24.01 2.06
N PRO A 71 2.33 -23.29 2.25
CA PRO A 71 2.59 -22.30 3.30
C PRO A 71 1.81 -20.99 3.11
N HIS A 72 1.62 -20.24 4.20
CA HIS A 72 1.17 -18.85 4.19
C HIS A 72 2.36 -17.91 4.40
N PHE A 73 2.48 -16.91 3.54
CA PHE A 73 3.47 -15.84 3.68
C PHE A 73 2.77 -14.49 3.67
N MET A 74 3.13 -13.62 4.61
CA MET A 74 2.56 -12.28 4.71
C MET A 74 3.66 -11.23 4.60
N LEU A 75 3.43 -10.25 3.72
CA LEU A 75 4.15 -8.99 3.66
C LEU A 75 3.26 -7.95 4.33
N ASN A 76 3.78 -7.28 5.35
CA ASN A 76 3.02 -6.31 6.14
C ASN A 76 3.57 -4.91 5.93
N GLY A 77 2.68 -3.95 5.70
CA GLY A 77 2.99 -2.53 5.59
C GLY A 77 1.79 -1.68 5.93
N HIS A 78 2.00 -0.36 6.10
CA HIS A 78 0.92 0.57 6.45
C HIS A 78 0.59 1.55 5.34
N THR A 79 -0.56 2.21 5.45
CA THR A 79 -1.11 3.11 4.44
C THR A 79 -1.21 4.55 4.90
N ASP A 80 -1.22 4.79 6.20
CA ASP A 80 -1.15 6.13 6.76
C ASP A 80 0.27 6.71 6.69
N THR A 81 0.39 7.99 6.94
CA THR A 81 1.66 8.71 7.01
C THR A 81 1.63 9.75 8.13
N VAL A 82 2.80 10.13 8.62
CA VAL A 82 2.95 11.31 9.47
C VAL A 82 2.57 12.59 8.72
N GLY A 83 2.48 13.69 9.46
CA GLY A 83 2.13 15.02 8.95
C GLY A 83 3.10 15.55 7.89
N VAL A 84 2.69 16.61 7.22
CA VAL A 84 3.46 17.28 6.15
C VAL A 84 4.02 18.65 6.55
N GLY A 85 3.82 19.05 7.80
CA GLY A 85 4.34 20.31 8.32
C GLY A 85 5.85 20.44 8.13
N GLY A 86 6.28 21.61 7.67
CA GLY A 86 7.70 21.90 7.45
C GLY A 86 8.31 21.31 6.17
N MET A 87 7.59 20.56 5.36
CA MET A 87 8.08 20.07 4.06
C MET A 87 8.29 21.24 3.10
N LYS A 88 9.46 21.25 2.44
CA LYS A 88 9.83 22.29 1.45
C LYS A 88 9.53 21.87 0.01
N ILE A 89 9.05 20.64 -0.18
CA ILE A 89 8.66 20.09 -1.48
C ILE A 89 7.17 19.81 -1.48
N PRO A 90 6.51 19.72 -2.65
CA PRO A 90 5.12 19.27 -2.73
C PRO A 90 4.96 17.90 -2.09
N PRO A 91 4.23 17.75 -0.95
CA PRO A 91 4.21 16.51 -0.19
C PRO A 91 3.58 15.35 -0.97
N PHE A 92 2.64 15.64 -1.88
CA PHE A 92 1.93 14.65 -2.67
C PHE A 92 2.21 14.78 -4.16
N GLY A 93 3.37 15.35 -4.54
CA GLY A 93 3.76 15.52 -5.95
C GLY A 93 4.10 14.20 -6.65
N GLY A 94 4.73 13.27 -5.94
CA GLY A 94 5.18 12.00 -6.52
C GLY A 94 6.14 12.20 -7.69
N GLU A 95 6.99 13.24 -7.62
CA GLU A 95 7.98 13.55 -8.63
C GLU A 95 9.14 12.55 -8.58
N VAL A 96 9.61 12.12 -9.74
CA VAL A 96 10.86 11.37 -9.86
C VAL A 96 11.93 12.31 -10.37
N ARG A 97 12.93 12.57 -9.55
CA ARG A 97 14.06 13.44 -9.88
C ARG A 97 15.33 12.85 -9.29
N ASP A 98 16.41 12.88 -10.08
CA ASP A 98 17.74 12.35 -9.71
C ASP A 98 17.69 10.89 -9.21
N GLY A 99 16.87 10.06 -9.86
CA GLY A 99 16.69 8.64 -9.53
C GLY A 99 15.94 8.38 -8.22
N LYS A 100 15.32 9.39 -7.63
CA LYS A 100 14.57 9.31 -6.36
C LYS A 100 13.12 9.74 -6.55
N LEU A 101 12.22 9.04 -5.87
CA LEU A 101 10.82 9.45 -5.73
C LEU A 101 10.67 10.40 -4.55
N TRP A 102 10.12 11.58 -4.80
CA TRP A 102 9.92 12.63 -3.82
C TRP A 102 8.45 12.75 -3.41
N GLY A 103 8.21 12.80 -2.09
CA GLY A 103 6.90 13.02 -1.50
C GLY A 103 6.72 12.35 -0.15
N ARG A 104 5.65 12.70 0.58
CA ARG A 104 5.32 12.09 1.87
C ARG A 104 4.93 10.61 1.66
N GLY A 105 5.54 9.74 2.48
CA GLY A 105 5.35 8.30 2.38
C GLY A 105 6.22 7.61 1.30
N ALA A 106 7.02 8.34 0.51
CA ALA A 106 7.88 7.72 -0.51
C ALA A 106 8.86 6.70 0.08
N SER A 107 9.40 6.96 1.27
CA SER A 107 10.26 6.04 2.01
C SER A 107 9.46 5.23 3.04
N ASP A 108 8.56 5.87 3.77
CA ASP A 108 7.78 5.28 4.87
C ASP A 108 6.30 5.55 4.66
N MET A 109 5.48 4.53 4.22
CA MET A 109 6.08 3.35 3.59
C MET A 109 5.40 2.99 2.26
N LYS A 110 4.88 3.99 1.51
CA LYS A 110 4.21 3.75 0.21
C LYS A 110 5.17 3.18 -0.85
N GLY A 111 6.46 3.56 -0.81
CA GLY A 111 7.48 2.97 -1.67
C GLY A 111 7.72 1.49 -1.39
N PRO A 112 8.08 1.10 -0.15
CA PRO A 112 8.15 -0.31 0.24
C PRO A 112 6.86 -1.09 -0.05
N LEU A 113 5.68 -0.51 0.24
CA LEU A 113 4.40 -1.14 -0.07
C LEU A 113 4.24 -1.40 -1.58
N ALA A 114 4.62 -0.44 -2.41
CA ALA A 114 4.62 -0.61 -3.87
C ALA A 114 5.57 -1.73 -4.32
N CYS A 115 6.73 -1.87 -3.68
CA CYS A 115 7.66 -2.98 -3.95
C CYS A 115 7.03 -4.33 -3.59
N MET A 116 6.33 -4.42 -2.45
CA MET A 116 5.61 -5.64 -2.05
C MET A 116 4.54 -6.02 -3.08
N LEU A 117 3.75 -5.05 -3.54
CA LEU A 117 2.70 -5.25 -4.54
C LEU A 117 3.27 -5.69 -5.89
N ALA A 118 4.33 -5.04 -6.35
CA ALA A 118 5.01 -5.40 -7.59
C ALA A 118 5.64 -6.81 -7.50
N ALA A 119 6.23 -7.16 -6.36
CA ALA A 119 6.77 -8.50 -6.12
C ALA A 119 5.67 -9.58 -6.15
N ALA A 120 4.53 -9.32 -5.48
CA ALA A 120 3.38 -10.21 -5.50
C ALA A 120 2.84 -10.40 -6.93
N LEU A 121 2.74 -9.32 -7.70
CA LEU A 121 2.30 -9.39 -9.10
C LEU A 121 3.29 -10.17 -9.99
N ARG A 122 4.59 -10.01 -9.75
CA ARG A 122 5.62 -10.81 -10.44
C ARG A 122 5.52 -12.30 -10.08
N LEU A 123 5.28 -12.62 -8.80
CA LEU A 123 5.06 -14.00 -8.37
C LEU A 123 3.85 -14.62 -9.06
N LYS A 124 2.72 -13.88 -9.14
CA LYS A 124 1.52 -14.33 -9.84
C LYS A 124 1.80 -14.72 -11.29
N ASN A 125 2.66 -13.97 -11.97
CA ASN A 125 2.98 -14.16 -13.39
C ASN A 125 4.29 -14.94 -13.59
N ALA A 126 4.82 -15.57 -12.54
CA ALA A 126 6.10 -16.27 -12.61
C ALA A 126 6.01 -17.52 -13.52
N PRO A 127 7.07 -17.82 -14.30
CA PRO A 127 7.10 -18.99 -15.17
C PRO A 127 7.34 -20.31 -14.40
N PHE A 128 7.57 -20.25 -13.10
CA PHE A 128 7.79 -21.40 -12.24
C PHE A 128 6.56 -21.67 -11.35
N SER A 129 6.40 -22.93 -10.95
CA SER A 129 5.34 -23.33 -10.03
C SER A 129 5.63 -22.85 -8.61
N TRP A 130 4.64 -22.26 -7.98
CA TRP A 130 4.63 -21.99 -6.54
C TRP A 130 3.32 -22.50 -5.93
N ARG A 131 3.30 -22.74 -4.63
CA ARG A 131 2.11 -23.24 -3.91
C ARG A 131 1.98 -22.49 -2.58
N GLY A 132 0.75 -22.27 -2.15
CA GLY A 132 0.44 -21.61 -0.89
C GLY A 132 -0.33 -20.31 -1.07
N THR A 133 -0.31 -19.48 -0.04
CA THR A 133 -0.97 -18.17 -0.02
C THR A 133 0.06 -17.07 0.27
N LEU A 134 0.10 -16.05 -0.59
CA LEU A 134 0.79 -14.79 -0.33
C LEU A 134 -0.25 -13.72 0.00
N THR A 135 -0.08 -13.03 1.12
CA THR A 135 -0.90 -11.89 1.52
C THR A 135 -0.03 -10.63 1.60
N VAL A 136 -0.46 -9.56 0.94
CA VAL A 136 0.04 -8.20 1.22
C VAL A 136 -1.00 -7.54 2.13
N ALA A 137 -0.61 -7.28 3.37
CA ALA A 137 -1.41 -6.61 4.38
C ALA A 137 -1.09 -5.12 4.39
N CYS A 138 -2.09 -4.29 4.15
CA CYS A 138 -2.02 -2.84 4.13
C CYS A 138 -2.76 -2.32 5.36
N MET A 139 -1.99 -1.96 6.40
CA MET A 139 -2.52 -1.68 7.72
C MET A 139 -2.85 -0.20 7.88
N ALA A 140 -3.85 0.08 8.69
CA ALA A 140 -4.26 1.42 9.07
C ALA A 140 -3.61 1.83 10.39
N ASP A 141 -3.36 3.13 10.58
CA ASP A 141 -3.01 3.73 11.88
C ASP A 141 -1.71 3.21 12.50
N GLU A 142 -0.74 2.87 11.67
CA GLU A 142 0.56 2.40 12.17
C GLU A 142 1.37 3.54 12.77
N GLU A 143 1.35 4.71 12.16
CA GLU A 143 2.18 5.87 12.49
C GLU A 143 1.83 6.52 13.84
N PHE A 144 0.72 6.18 14.48
CA PHE A 144 0.30 6.83 15.71
C PHE A 144 -0.03 5.88 16.86
N ARG A 145 -1.04 5.03 16.73
CA ARG A 145 -1.52 4.16 17.84
C ARG A 145 -1.53 2.67 17.53
N PHE A 146 -1.09 2.28 16.35
CA PHE A 146 -1.03 0.87 15.93
C PHE A 146 -2.38 0.14 16.01
N ARG A 147 -3.51 0.85 15.87
CA ARG A 147 -4.84 0.27 16.04
C ARG A 147 -5.20 -0.74 14.96
N GLY A 148 -4.53 -0.68 13.80
CA GLY A 148 -4.71 -1.63 12.71
C GLY A 148 -3.73 -2.80 12.72
N VAL A 149 -2.67 -2.73 13.50
CA VAL A 149 -1.56 -3.70 13.50
C VAL A 149 -1.78 -4.81 14.50
#